data_5abd200efea23fa3143de0fc6f58154f
#
_entry.id   5abd200efea23fa3143de0fc6f58154f
#
_cell.length_a   1.000
_cell.length_b   1.000
_cell.length_c   1.000
_cell.angle_alpha   90.00
_cell.angle_beta   90.00
_cell.angle_gamma   90.00
#
_symmetry.space_group_name_H-M   'P 1'
#
loop_
_entity.id
_entity.type
_entity.pdbx_description
1 polymer ?
#
loop_
_entity_poly.entity_id
_entity_poly.type
_entity_poly.pdbx_seq_one_letter_code
_entity_poly.pdbx_strand_id
1 'polypeptide(L)'
;GVAITARCMSPGKPWTPELVARVFHEVFLYFETAIYRRFDLPVRRFLLELAPFESFDLEMARMVSGDPRAGERLDWLLRYTTMLRYDDCQRFRFWSGFRAFLRWEMEREYTEEKRKALFSRGGLYYELKEDYAHALECYTSGGDHAKVSELLIRNAELHPGMGHYAEMEQYYRALPEAEILASPSLMQGMSMLCALSADYDGSEHWYGCLKRFVERCGKEDAAGRQARGRLAWLDISLPQRGVKRLTDTIPAVFRLLTNKELSLPSFSVTSALPSIM
;
A
#
# COMPACT_ATOMS: atom_id res chain seq x y z
N GLY A 1 -13.69 28.85 -8.57
CA GLY A 1 -12.70 28.19 -9.47
C GLY A 1 -12.63 28.89 -10.82
N VAL A 2 -13.72 28.93 -11.56
CA VAL A 2 -13.75 29.49 -12.93
C VAL A 2 -13.30 30.96 -12.99
N ALA A 3 -13.71 31.79 -12.04
CA ALA A 3 -13.34 33.22 -12.02
C ALA A 3 -11.83 33.45 -11.72
N ILE A 4 -11.20 32.60 -10.94
CA ILE A 4 -9.75 32.68 -10.62
C ILE A 4 -8.96 32.20 -11.84
N THR A 5 -9.38 31.10 -12.45
CA THR A 5 -8.77 30.58 -13.68
C THR A 5 -8.82 31.62 -14.80
N ALA A 6 -9.96 32.30 -14.95
CA ALA A 6 -10.15 33.36 -15.97
C ALA A 6 -9.26 34.59 -15.75
N ARG A 7 -8.92 34.94 -14.48
CA ARG A 7 -7.96 36.03 -14.18
C ARG A 7 -6.51 35.69 -14.51
N CYS A 8 -6.15 34.42 -14.43
CA CYS A 8 -4.79 33.97 -14.71
C CYS A 8 -4.56 33.63 -16.19
N MET A 9 -5.63 33.54 -16.99
CA MET A 9 -5.58 33.16 -18.39
C MET A 9 -5.68 34.36 -19.32
N SER A 10 -4.68 34.55 -20.15
CA SER A 10 -4.83 35.35 -21.40
C SER A 10 -5.37 34.43 -22.48
N PRO A 11 -6.42 34.81 -23.23
CA PRO A 11 -6.98 34.00 -24.33
C PRO A 11 -5.89 33.62 -25.34
N GLY A 12 -5.75 32.31 -25.59
CA GLY A 12 -4.83 31.79 -26.62
C GLY A 12 -3.41 31.38 -26.15
N LYS A 13 -3.07 31.49 -24.87
CA LYS A 13 -1.79 30.94 -24.38
C LYS A 13 -1.91 29.46 -24.05
N PRO A 14 -0.92 28.62 -24.44
CA PRO A 14 -0.88 27.21 -24.05
C PRO A 14 -0.67 27.06 -22.54
N TRP A 15 -1.17 25.99 -21.97
CA TRP A 15 -0.94 25.61 -20.59
C TRP A 15 0.54 25.23 -20.38
N THR A 16 1.29 26.09 -19.71
CA THR A 16 2.66 25.78 -19.30
C THR A 16 2.67 25.32 -17.82
N PRO A 17 3.66 24.54 -17.40
CA PRO A 17 3.80 24.14 -16.00
C PRO A 17 3.80 25.31 -15.03
N GLU A 18 4.42 26.43 -15.39
CA GLU A 18 4.50 27.66 -14.58
C GLU A 18 3.13 28.34 -14.45
N LEU A 19 2.33 28.36 -15.52
CA LEU A 19 0.97 28.90 -15.51
C LEU A 19 0.06 28.03 -14.62
N VAL A 20 0.18 26.71 -14.75
CA VAL A 20 -0.56 25.76 -13.90
C VAL A 20 -0.21 25.97 -12.43
N ALA A 21 1.09 26.04 -12.08
CA ALA A 21 1.54 26.29 -10.72
C ALA A 21 1.01 27.63 -10.14
N ARG A 22 0.98 28.68 -10.94
CA ARG A 22 0.43 29.98 -10.56
C ARG A 22 -1.08 29.90 -10.29
N VAL A 23 -1.84 29.23 -11.15
CA VAL A 23 -3.29 29.04 -10.97
C VAL A 23 -3.55 28.25 -9.68
N PHE A 24 -2.80 27.19 -9.41
CA PHE A 24 -2.93 26.42 -8.17
C PHE A 24 -2.62 27.29 -6.95
N HIS A 25 -1.56 28.10 -7.00
CA HIS A 25 -1.18 28.99 -5.91
C HIS A 25 -2.32 30.00 -5.61
N GLU A 26 -2.89 30.66 -6.62
CA GLU A 26 -4.00 31.60 -6.44
C GLU A 26 -5.27 30.91 -5.88
N VAL A 27 -5.57 29.71 -6.36
CA VAL A 27 -6.70 28.91 -5.86
C VAL A 27 -6.49 28.53 -4.40
N PHE A 28 -5.27 28.14 -4.03
CA PHE A 28 -4.93 27.74 -2.65
C PHE A 28 -4.96 28.97 -1.71
N LEU A 29 -4.46 30.11 -2.15
CA LEU A 29 -4.55 31.36 -1.39
C LEU A 29 -6.01 31.77 -1.15
N TYR A 30 -6.88 31.58 -2.15
CA TYR A 30 -8.33 31.79 -1.98
C TYR A 30 -8.91 30.80 -0.94
N PHE A 31 -8.60 29.53 -1.02
CA PHE A 31 -9.08 28.54 -0.03
C PHE A 31 -8.59 28.88 1.38
N GLU A 32 -7.33 29.26 1.51
CA GLU A 32 -6.75 29.63 2.79
C GLU A 32 -7.48 30.84 3.40
N THR A 33 -7.59 31.94 2.65
CA THR A 33 -8.06 33.23 3.19
C THR A 33 -9.58 33.32 3.27
N ALA A 34 -10.29 32.84 2.24
CA ALA A 34 -11.74 33.00 2.14
C ALA A 34 -12.54 31.90 2.87
N ILE A 35 -11.93 30.72 3.07
CA ILE A 35 -12.62 29.54 3.62
C ILE A 35 -11.93 29.01 4.87
N TYR A 36 -10.70 28.50 4.74
CA TYR A 36 -10.02 27.74 5.79
C TYR A 36 -9.76 28.56 7.06
N ARG A 37 -9.30 29.80 6.93
CA ARG A 37 -9.05 30.67 8.09
C ARG A 37 -10.31 31.11 8.82
N ARG A 38 -11.50 30.91 8.26
CA ARG A 38 -12.78 31.21 8.93
C ARG A 38 -13.23 30.11 9.87
N PHE A 39 -12.69 28.89 9.71
CA PHE A 39 -12.95 27.81 10.64
C PHE A 39 -12.14 28.01 11.93
N ASP A 40 -12.71 27.56 13.05
CA ASP A 40 -11.99 27.49 14.32
C ASP A 40 -10.87 26.42 14.26
N LEU A 41 -9.91 26.51 15.18
CA LEU A 41 -8.76 25.59 15.20
C LEU A 41 -9.14 24.10 15.27
N PRO A 42 -10.15 23.69 16.09
CA PRO A 42 -10.57 22.29 16.11
C PRO A 42 -11.13 21.79 14.77
N VAL A 43 -11.87 22.62 14.02
CA VAL A 43 -12.38 22.25 12.69
C VAL A 43 -11.24 22.21 11.68
N ARG A 44 -10.31 23.18 11.69
CA ARG A 44 -9.13 23.13 10.82
C ARG A 44 -8.33 21.84 11.01
N ARG A 45 -8.06 21.50 12.27
CA ARG A 45 -7.36 20.27 12.62
C ARG A 45 -8.08 19.03 12.08
N PHE A 46 -9.39 18.95 12.30
CA PHE A 46 -10.23 17.85 11.82
C PHE A 46 -10.17 17.71 10.29
N LEU A 47 -10.23 18.82 9.55
CA LEU A 47 -10.12 18.83 8.10
C LEU A 47 -8.74 18.34 7.62
N LEU A 48 -7.65 18.78 8.26
CA LEU A 48 -6.29 18.34 7.89
C LEU A 48 -6.08 16.87 8.17
N GLU A 49 -6.61 16.34 9.27
CA GLU A 49 -6.46 14.95 9.66
C GLU A 49 -7.19 13.98 8.69
N LEU A 50 -8.25 14.44 8.05
CA LEU A 50 -8.98 13.65 7.04
C LEU A 50 -8.53 13.89 5.60
N ALA A 51 -7.73 14.91 5.34
CA ALA A 51 -7.26 15.28 4.00
C ALA A 51 -6.50 14.17 3.25
N PRO A 52 -5.71 13.28 3.90
CA PRO A 52 -5.02 12.18 3.23
C PRO A 52 -5.98 11.24 2.49
N PHE A 53 -7.16 11.01 3.03
CA PHE A 53 -8.09 9.99 2.56
C PHE A 53 -9.01 10.50 1.45
N GLU A 54 -9.19 9.72 0.41
CA GLU A 54 -10.06 10.11 -0.72
C GLU A 54 -11.52 10.11 -0.32
N SER A 55 -11.93 9.10 0.45
CA SER A 55 -13.25 8.99 1.02
C SER A 55 -13.16 8.34 2.41
N PHE A 56 -14.09 8.67 3.28
CA PHE A 56 -14.14 8.16 4.64
C PHE A 56 -15.59 8.11 5.13
N ASP A 57 -15.87 7.24 6.07
CA ASP A 57 -17.12 7.23 6.82
C ASP A 57 -16.95 7.87 8.19
N LEU A 58 -18.02 7.90 8.98
CA LEU A 58 -18.00 8.48 10.33
C LEU A 58 -17.06 7.72 11.28
N GLU A 59 -16.99 6.40 11.15
CA GLU A 59 -16.13 5.57 12.00
C GLU A 59 -14.65 5.86 11.73
N MET A 60 -14.27 5.92 10.46
CA MET A 60 -12.93 6.32 10.06
C MET A 60 -12.58 7.73 10.50
N ALA A 61 -13.51 8.68 10.34
CA ALA A 61 -13.30 10.05 10.77
C ALA A 61 -13.04 10.16 12.27
N ARG A 62 -13.78 9.39 13.10
CA ARG A 62 -13.54 9.31 14.54
C ARG A 62 -12.19 8.70 14.88
N MET A 63 -11.86 7.59 14.24
CA MET A 63 -10.63 6.85 14.50
C MET A 63 -9.38 7.64 14.12
N VAL A 64 -9.39 8.27 12.96
CA VAL A 64 -8.24 9.03 12.45
C VAL A 64 -8.05 10.32 13.21
N SER A 65 -9.12 11.12 13.42
CA SER A 65 -9.02 12.42 14.11
C SER A 65 -8.96 12.30 15.63
N GLY A 66 -9.48 11.21 16.19
CA GLY A 66 -9.68 11.08 17.64
C GLY A 66 -10.72 12.06 18.19
N ASP A 67 -11.54 12.67 17.33
CA ASP A 67 -12.54 13.66 17.74
C ASP A 67 -13.89 12.97 18.07
N PRO A 68 -14.34 12.97 19.34
CA PRO A 68 -15.61 12.37 19.71
C PRO A 68 -16.81 13.08 19.05
N ARG A 69 -16.65 14.34 18.64
CA ARG A 69 -17.68 15.13 17.95
C ARG A 69 -17.57 15.11 16.44
N ALA A 70 -16.87 14.12 15.86
CA ALA A 70 -16.70 13.99 14.42
C ALA A 70 -18.04 14.03 13.66
N GLY A 71 -19.09 13.35 14.17
CA GLY A 71 -20.42 13.37 13.55
C GLY A 71 -21.03 14.78 13.47
N GLU A 72 -21.01 15.52 14.58
CA GLU A 72 -21.52 16.88 14.63
C GLU A 72 -20.77 17.81 13.65
N ARG A 73 -19.44 17.64 13.55
CA ARG A 73 -18.63 18.42 12.61
C ARG A 73 -18.91 18.07 11.15
N LEU A 74 -19.07 16.80 10.82
CA LEU A 74 -19.42 16.38 9.47
C LEU A 74 -20.80 16.88 9.07
N ASP A 75 -21.80 16.77 9.97
CA ASP A 75 -23.14 17.31 9.74
C ASP A 75 -23.12 18.83 9.54
N TRP A 76 -22.34 19.53 10.35
CA TRP A 76 -22.17 20.97 10.20
C TRP A 76 -21.51 21.34 8.87
N LEU A 77 -20.42 20.65 8.49
CA LEU A 77 -19.73 20.86 7.23
C LEU A 77 -20.64 20.63 6.01
N LEU A 78 -21.46 19.58 6.04
CA LEU A 78 -22.43 19.28 4.97
C LEU A 78 -23.50 20.37 4.84
N ARG A 79 -24.00 20.90 5.96
CA ARG A 79 -25.07 21.89 5.96
C ARG A 79 -24.60 23.29 5.56
N TYR A 80 -23.41 23.66 5.99
CA TYR A 80 -22.95 25.06 5.89
C TYR A 80 -21.82 25.26 4.88
N THR A 81 -21.34 24.19 4.24
CA THR A 81 -20.30 24.30 3.22
C THR A 81 -20.60 23.42 2.01
N THR A 82 -20.00 23.76 0.86
CA THR A 82 -20.03 22.91 -0.35
C THR A 82 -18.74 22.11 -0.52
N MET A 83 -17.87 22.12 0.49
CA MET A 83 -16.53 21.53 0.42
C MET A 83 -16.53 20.04 0.73
N LEU A 84 -17.58 19.55 1.39
CA LEU A 84 -17.79 18.15 1.72
C LEU A 84 -19.04 17.65 1.00
N ARG A 85 -18.99 16.42 0.50
CA ARG A 85 -20.12 15.70 -0.12
C ARG A 85 -20.32 14.39 0.59
N TYR A 86 -21.58 13.94 0.58
CA TYR A 86 -21.95 12.60 1.02
C TYR A 86 -22.41 11.83 -0.22
N ASP A 87 -21.79 10.68 -0.51
CA ASP A 87 -22.11 9.90 -1.69
C ASP A 87 -23.14 8.79 -1.42
N ASP A 88 -23.62 8.14 -2.48
CA ASP A 88 -24.61 7.07 -2.39
C ASP A 88 -24.06 5.81 -1.66
N CYS A 89 -22.73 5.70 -1.53
CA CYS A 89 -22.06 4.64 -0.78
C CYS A 89 -21.93 4.95 0.72
N GLN A 90 -22.63 5.96 1.22
CA GLN A 90 -22.57 6.43 2.61
C GLN A 90 -21.16 6.88 3.05
N ARG A 91 -20.39 7.45 2.12
CA ARG A 91 -19.05 7.97 2.38
C ARG A 91 -18.98 9.46 2.17
N PHE A 92 -18.19 10.11 3.00
CA PHE A 92 -17.85 11.51 2.86
C PHE A 92 -16.67 11.69 1.91
N ARG A 93 -16.73 12.72 1.06
CA ARG A 93 -15.62 13.11 0.18
C ARG A 93 -15.48 14.63 0.18
N PHE A 94 -14.25 15.08 0.32
CA PHE A 94 -13.96 16.49 0.05
C PHE A 94 -14.03 16.75 -1.45
N TRP A 95 -14.42 17.96 -1.83
CA TRP A 95 -14.22 18.42 -3.18
C TRP A 95 -12.73 18.37 -3.54
N SER A 96 -12.38 17.83 -4.72
CA SER A 96 -10.99 17.47 -5.08
C SER A 96 -10.00 18.64 -4.97
N GLY A 97 -10.39 19.83 -5.41
CA GLY A 97 -9.54 21.02 -5.28
C GLY A 97 -9.33 21.46 -3.83
N PHE A 98 -10.36 21.36 -2.99
CA PHE A 98 -10.24 21.67 -1.57
C PHE A 98 -9.42 20.62 -0.83
N ARG A 99 -9.58 19.33 -1.16
CA ARG A 99 -8.74 18.25 -0.61
C ARG A 99 -7.27 18.47 -0.97
N ALA A 100 -6.97 18.84 -2.22
CA ALA A 100 -5.59 19.14 -2.63
C ALA A 100 -4.99 20.29 -1.83
N PHE A 101 -5.76 21.36 -1.56
CA PHE A 101 -5.37 22.45 -0.67
C PHE A 101 -5.12 21.94 0.76
N LEU A 102 -6.03 21.15 1.34
CA LEU A 102 -5.89 20.63 2.71
C LEU A 102 -4.64 19.73 2.83
N ARG A 103 -4.33 18.92 1.82
CA ARG A 103 -3.10 18.10 1.81
C ARG A 103 -1.85 18.96 1.78
N TRP A 104 -1.83 19.98 0.94
CA TRP A 104 -0.72 20.94 0.88
C TRP A 104 -0.54 21.68 2.23
N GLU A 105 -1.63 22.09 2.89
CA GLU A 105 -1.58 22.75 4.19
C GLU A 105 -1.14 21.77 5.29
N MET A 106 -1.59 20.52 5.24
CA MET A 106 -1.14 19.46 6.14
C MET A 106 0.38 19.22 6.04
N GLU A 107 0.95 19.24 4.83
CA GLU A 107 2.39 19.10 4.63
C GLU A 107 3.18 20.27 5.25
N ARG A 108 2.58 21.46 5.31
CA ARG A 108 3.19 22.65 5.93
C ARG A 108 3.06 22.68 7.45
N GLU A 109 1.90 22.26 7.98
CA GLU A 109 1.59 22.36 9.42
C GLU A 109 2.03 21.14 10.23
N TYR A 110 2.09 19.94 9.60
CA TYR A 110 2.34 18.70 10.31
C TYR A 110 3.74 18.16 10.09
N THR A 111 4.37 17.72 11.19
CA THR A 111 5.63 16.98 11.12
C THR A 111 5.43 15.65 10.41
N GLU A 112 6.53 15.06 9.95
CA GLU A 112 6.52 13.75 9.28
C GLU A 112 5.91 12.67 10.20
N GLU A 113 6.29 12.66 11.49
CA GLU A 113 5.79 11.69 12.47
C GLU A 113 4.28 11.81 12.64
N LYS A 114 3.74 13.05 12.67
CA LYS A 114 2.30 13.27 12.78
C LYS A 114 1.56 12.76 11.54
N ARG A 115 2.11 13.00 10.35
CA ARG A 115 1.55 12.48 9.09
C ARG A 115 1.57 10.95 9.05
N LYS A 116 2.70 10.33 9.44
CA LYS A 116 2.81 8.87 9.58
C LYS A 116 1.74 8.32 10.52
N ALA A 117 1.55 8.94 11.68
CA ALA A 117 0.52 8.51 12.63
C ALA A 117 -0.91 8.58 12.06
N LEU A 118 -1.22 9.56 11.19
CA LEU A 118 -2.52 9.63 10.51
C LEU A 118 -2.71 8.47 9.53
N PHE A 119 -1.71 8.21 8.70
CA PHE A 119 -1.75 7.09 7.76
C PHE A 119 -1.83 5.75 8.48
N SER A 120 -1.09 5.55 9.59
CA SER A 120 -1.17 4.32 10.38
C SER A 120 -2.56 4.10 10.98
N ARG A 121 -3.24 5.16 11.45
CA ARG A 121 -4.65 5.05 11.92
C ARG A 121 -5.60 4.71 10.77
N GLY A 122 -5.42 5.30 9.59
CA GLY A 122 -6.19 4.96 8.40
C GLY A 122 -5.95 3.52 7.97
N GLY A 123 -4.70 3.06 7.96
CA GLY A 123 -4.33 1.67 7.67
C GLY A 123 -4.98 0.70 8.65
N LEU A 124 -4.93 1.00 9.94
CA LEU A 124 -5.59 0.19 10.98
C LEU A 124 -7.12 0.13 10.79
N TYR A 125 -7.77 1.26 10.43
CA TYR A 125 -9.19 1.26 10.11
C TYR A 125 -9.52 0.27 8.99
N TYR A 126 -8.77 0.32 7.88
CA TYR A 126 -9.00 -0.59 6.75
C TYR A 126 -8.64 -2.05 7.09
N GLU A 127 -7.60 -2.27 7.87
CA GLU A 127 -7.23 -3.61 8.35
C GLU A 127 -8.35 -4.25 9.20
N LEU A 128 -8.99 -3.47 10.09
CA LEU A 128 -10.15 -3.91 10.88
C LEU A 128 -11.40 -4.20 10.03
N LYS A 129 -11.49 -3.60 8.85
CA LYS A 129 -12.55 -3.89 7.86
C LYS A 129 -12.17 -4.99 6.87
N GLU A 130 -11.00 -5.62 7.05
CA GLU A 130 -10.44 -6.62 6.14
C GLU A 130 -10.18 -6.10 4.71
N ASP A 131 -10.11 -4.78 4.56
CA ASP A 131 -9.77 -4.11 3.30
C ASP A 131 -8.24 -3.91 3.22
N TYR A 132 -7.54 -5.00 2.95
CA TYR A 132 -6.08 -5.02 2.96
C TYR A 132 -5.44 -4.18 1.85
N ALA A 133 -6.14 -3.97 0.74
CA ALA A 133 -5.65 -3.13 -0.35
C ALA A 133 -5.50 -1.66 0.08
N HIS A 134 -6.55 -1.07 0.65
CA HIS A 134 -6.48 0.29 1.17
C HIS A 134 -5.61 0.40 2.44
N ALA A 135 -5.54 -0.67 3.26
CA ALA A 135 -4.61 -0.71 4.40
C ALA A 135 -3.16 -0.60 3.94
N LEU A 136 -2.76 -1.39 2.92
CA LEU A 136 -1.42 -1.33 2.31
C LEU A 136 -1.11 0.05 1.73
N GLU A 137 -2.07 0.66 1.01
CA GLU A 137 -1.93 2.01 0.47
C GLU A 137 -1.64 3.04 1.59
N CYS A 138 -2.40 2.96 2.68
CA CYS A 138 -2.21 3.84 3.83
C CYS A 138 -0.84 3.63 4.48
N TYR A 139 -0.48 2.40 4.82
CA TYR A 139 0.79 2.11 5.49
C TYR A 139 2.00 2.47 4.61
N THR A 140 1.92 2.22 3.30
CA THR A 140 2.96 2.61 2.34
C THR A 140 3.10 4.13 2.28
N SER A 141 1.97 4.86 2.18
CA SER A 141 1.97 6.33 2.20
C SER A 141 2.49 6.92 3.51
N GLY A 142 2.32 6.21 4.61
CA GLY A 142 2.85 6.55 5.92
C GLY A 142 4.31 6.13 6.14
N GLY A 143 4.89 5.33 5.24
CA GLY A 143 6.23 4.77 5.42
C GLY A 143 6.33 3.76 6.56
N ASP A 144 5.24 3.09 6.91
CA ASP A 144 5.20 2.02 7.91
C ASP A 144 5.57 0.68 7.25
N HIS A 145 6.86 0.53 6.96
CA HIS A 145 7.39 -0.64 6.25
C HIS A 145 7.15 -1.95 7.02
N ALA A 146 7.11 -1.91 8.35
CA ALA A 146 6.85 -3.09 9.17
C ALA A 146 5.42 -3.61 8.94
N LYS A 147 4.43 -2.73 8.91
CA LYS A 147 3.04 -3.08 8.62
C LYS A 147 2.83 -3.51 7.17
N VAL A 148 3.49 -2.85 6.23
CA VAL A 148 3.48 -3.29 4.82
C VAL A 148 4.04 -4.70 4.70
N SER A 149 5.19 -4.99 5.31
CA SER A 149 5.81 -6.32 5.33
C SER A 149 4.87 -7.38 5.93
N GLU A 150 4.26 -7.08 7.08
CA GLU A 150 3.30 -7.98 7.75
C GLU A 150 2.13 -8.34 6.83
N LEU A 151 1.51 -7.36 6.19
CA LEU A 151 0.37 -7.58 5.30
C LEU A 151 0.75 -8.33 4.02
N LEU A 152 1.92 -8.04 3.44
CA LEU A 152 2.41 -8.78 2.27
C LEU A 152 2.71 -10.25 2.59
N ILE A 153 3.32 -10.52 3.75
CA ILE A 153 3.57 -11.88 4.22
C ILE A 153 2.24 -12.60 4.44
N ARG A 154 1.29 -11.97 5.11
CA ARG A 154 -0.05 -12.52 5.35
C ARG A 154 -0.78 -12.81 4.03
N ASN A 155 -0.74 -11.88 3.08
CA ASN A 155 -1.31 -12.08 1.74
C ASN A 155 -0.69 -13.30 1.03
N ALA A 156 0.63 -13.43 1.06
CA ALA A 156 1.34 -14.56 0.47
C ALA A 156 1.00 -15.90 1.15
N GLU A 157 0.67 -15.89 2.44
CA GLU A 157 0.24 -17.08 3.19
C GLU A 157 -1.21 -17.48 2.90
N LEU A 158 -2.09 -16.50 2.73
CA LEU A 158 -3.50 -16.73 2.39
C LEU A 158 -3.68 -17.15 0.93
N HIS A 159 -2.78 -16.73 0.04
CA HIS A 159 -2.84 -16.99 -1.40
C HIS A 159 -1.55 -17.66 -1.90
N PRO A 160 -1.29 -18.92 -1.51
CA PRO A 160 0.01 -19.57 -1.71
C PRO A 160 0.34 -19.92 -3.16
N GLY A 161 -0.57 -19.77 -4.10
CA GLY A 161 -0.33 -20.02 -5.52
C GLY A 161 0.46 -18.89 -6.19
N MET A 162 -0.25 -18.01 -6.86
CA MET A 162 0.34 -16.82 -7.52
C MET A 162 0.56 -15.65 -6.57
N GLY A 163 0.10 -15.73 -5.29
CA GLY A 163 0.32 -14.75 -4.24
C GLY A 163 -0.21 -13.35 -4.53
N HIS A 164 -0.99 -13.19 -5.62
CA HIS A 164 -1.40 -11.88 -6.15
C HIS A 164 -0.20 -10.92 -6.33
N TYR A 165 0.99 -11.47 -6.64
CA TYR A 165 2.22 -10.71 -6.69
C TYR A 165 2.16 -9.53 -7.66
N ALA A 166 1.51 -9.68 -8.83
CA ALA A 166 1.36 -8.59 -9.79
C ALA A 166 0.55 -7.41 -9.22
N GLU A 167 -0.49 -7.68 -8.45
CA GLU A 167 -1.32 -6.66 -7.80
C GLU A 167 -0.57 -5.98 -6.64
N MET A 168 0.34 -6.71 -5.99
CA MET A 168 1.12 -6.25 -4.85
C MET A 168 2.47 -5.65 -5.24
N GLU A 169 2.84 -5.64 -6.54
CA GLU A 169 4.15 -5.21 -7.03
C GLU A 169 4.61 -3.88 -6.46
N GLN A 170 3.74 -2.86 -6.52
CA GLN A 170 4.07 -1.53 -6.05
C GLN A 170 4.48 -1.49 -4.56
N TYR A 171 3.87 -2.34 -3.73
CA TYR A 171 4.14 -2.41 -2.30
C TYR A 171 5.44 -3.15 -2.02
N TYR A 172 5.72 -4.25 -2.74
CA TYR A 172 7.01 -4.94 -2.68
C TYR A 172 8.16 -4.02 -3.07
N ARG A 173 8.01 -3.26 -4.16
CA ARG A 173 9.04 -2.32 -4.64
C ARG A 173 9.20 -1.08 -3.76
N ALA A 174 8.20 -0.75 -2.94
CA ALA A 174 8.29 0.35 -1.98
C ALA A 174 9.03 -0.02 -0.70
N LEU A 175 9.24 -1.32 -0.42
CA LEU A 175 9.97 -1.76 0.75
C LEU A 175 11.47 -1.52 0.60
N PRO A 176 12.16 -1.08 1.67
CA PRO A 176 13.61 -1.09 1.73
C PRO A 176 14.16 -2.51 1.56
N GLU A 177 15.29 -2.64 0.89
CA GLU A 177 15.96 -3.94 0.67
C GLU A 177 16.22 -4.68 1.98
N ALA A 178 16.57 -3.96 3.05
CA ALA A 178 16.80 -4.54 4.37
C ALA A 178 15.56 -5.27 4.93
N GLU A 179 14.35 -4.73 4.72
CA GLU A 179 13.09 -5.36 5.12
C GLU A 179 12.83 -6.64 4.33
N ILE A 180 13.11 -6.62 3.02
CA ILE A 180 12.95 -7.81 2.16
C ILE A 180 13.93 -8.90 2.58
N LEU A 181 15.20 -8.55 2.83
CA LEU A 181 16.24 -9.49 3.26
C LEU A 181 16.00 -10.09 4.66
N ALA A 182 15.22 -9.44 5.49
CA ALA A 182 14.85 -9.94 6.82
C ALA A 182 13.82 -11.08 6.77
N SER A 183 13.09 -11.25 5.65
CA SER A 183 11.97 -12.20 5.56
C SER A 183 12.11 -13.17 4.39
N PRO A 184 12.17 -14.49 4.64
CA PRO A 184 12.12 -15.51 3.59
C PRO A 184 10.89 -15.39 2.67
N SER A 185 9.76 -14.97 3.24
CA SER A 185 8.50 -14.76 2.51
C SER A 185 8.61 -13.62 1.50
N LEU A 186 9.21 -12.51 1.92
CA LEU A 186 9.39 -11.35 1.05
C LEU A 186 10.42 -11.61 -0.04
N MET A 187 11.52 -12.31 0.28
CA MET A 187 12.51 -12.73 -0.73
C MET A 187 11.90 -13.66 -1.78
N GLN A 188 11.07 -14.61 -1.36
CA GLN A 188 10.30 -15.46 -2.28
C GLN A 188 9.37 -14.63 -3.16
N GLY A 189 8.61 -13.70 -2.55
CA GLY A 189 7.69 -12.82 -3.28
C GLY A 189 8.41 -11.97 -4.33
N MET A 190 9.54 -11.37 -3.98
CA MET A 190 10.36 -10.60 -4.92
C MET A 190 10.92 -11.44 -6.07
N SER A 191 11.38 -12.67 -5.79
CA SER A 191 11.86 -13.58 -6.83
C SER A 191 10.74 -13.96 -7.82
N MET A 192 9.55 -14.27 -7.30
CA MET A 192 8.37 -14.57 -8.12
C MET A 192 7.93 -13.34 -8.94
N LEU A 193 7.89 -12.19 -8.34
CA LEU A 193 7.49 -10.94 -8.99
C LEU A 193 8.43 -10.57 -10.14
N CYS A 194 9.74 -10.64 -9.93
CA CYS A 194 10.73 -10.44 -10.99
C CYS A 194 10.56 -11.47 -12.12
N ALA A 195 10.33 -12.74 -11.80
CA ALA A 195 10.09 -13.77 -12.81
C ALA A 195 8.83 -13.52 -13.64
N LEU A 196 7.73 -13.10 -13.01
CA LEU A 196 6.48 -12.72 -13.69
C LEU A 196 6.63 -11.53 -14.63
N SER A 197 7.54 -10.60 -14.27
CA SER A 197 7.89 -9.44 -15.09
C SER A 197 8.99 -9.73 -16.14
N ALA A 198 9.36 -11.00 -16.32
CA ALA A 198 10.46 -11.46 -17.19
C ALA A 198 11.85 -10.89 -16.82
N ASP A 199 12.02 -10.35 -15.61
CA ASP A 199 13.30 -9.97 -15.02
C ASP A 199 13.94 -11.20 -14.36
N TYR A 200 14.54 -12.06 -15.17
CA TYR A 200 15.12 -13.32 -14.68
C TYR A 200 16.38 -13.08 -13.84
N ASP A 201 17.14 -12.03 -14.11
CA ASP A 201 18.34 -11.69 -13.33
C ASP A 201 17.94 -11.21 -11.92
N GLY A 202 16.94 -10.36 -11.81
CA GLY A 202 16.35 -9.96 -10.52
C GLY A 202 15.76 -11.14 -9.76
N SER A 203 15.07 -12.05 -10.45
CA SER A 203 14.53 -13.28 -9.85
C SER A 203 15.63 -14.15 -9.25
N GLU A 204 16.72 -14.39 -9.99
CA GLU A 204 17.87 -15.18 -9.52
C GLU A 204 18.64 -14.47 -8.39
N HIS A 205 18.70 -13.15 -8.41
CA HIS A 205 19.27 -12.37 -7.30
C HIS A 205 18.55 -12.68 -5.98
N TRP A 206 17.22 -12.52 -5.96
CA TRP A 206 16.41 -12.77 -4.76
C TRP A 206 16.37 -14.23 -4.33
N TYR A 207 16.35 -15.15 -5.30
CA TYR A 207 16.54 -16.58 -5.03
C TYR A 207 17.90 -16.83 -4.34
N GLY A 208 18.97 -16.24 -4.83
CA GLY A 208 20.31 -16.32 -4.23
C GLY A 208 20.35 -15.76 -2.79
N CYS A 209 19.61 -14.67 -2.53
CA CYS A 209 19.46 -14.12 -1.18
C CYS A 209 18.77 -15.10 -0.24
N LEU A 210 17.66 -15.69 -0.67
CA LEU A 210 16.94 -16.71 0.09
C LEU A 210 17.80 -17.96 0.34
N LYS A 211 18.56 -18.40 -0.67
CA LYS A 211 19.49 -19.52 -0.52
C LYS A 211 20.55 -19.25 0.55
N ARG A 212 21.19 -18.08 0.52
CA ARG A 212 22.15 -17.65 1.55
C ARG A 212 21.52 -17.57 2.94
N PHE A 213 20.26 -17.15 3.02
CA PHE A 213 19.52 -17.15 4.29
C PHE A 213 19.38 -18.58 4.84
N VAL A 214 18.97 -19.53 3.99
CA VAL A 214 18.86 -20.96 4.35
C VAL A 214 20.19 -21.53 4.83
N GLU A 215 21.29 -21.20 4.17
CA GLU A 215 22.63 -21.68 4.51
C GLU A 215 23.13 -21.20 5.90
N ARG A 216 22.62 -20.04 6.35
CA ARG A 216 22.93 -19.47 7.69
C ARG A 216 22.09 -20.07 8.82
N CYS A 217 20.93 -20.63 8.50
CA CYS A 217 20.00 -21.18 9.49
C CYS A 217 20.36 -22.62 9.88
N GLY A 218 20.19 -22.94 11.16
CA GLY A 218 20.32 -24.31 11.67
C GLY A 218 19.24 -25.24 11.07
N LYS A 219 19.53 -26.56 11.04
CA LYS A 219 18.58 -27.54 10.49
C LYS A 219 17.26 -27.59 11.26
N GLU A 220 17.30 -27.39 12.56
CA GLU A 220 16.13 -27.46 13.45
C GLU A 220 15.42 -26.11 13.67
N ASP A 221 16.01 -25.03 13.17
CA ASP A 221 15.41 -23.70 13.28
C ASP A 221 14.09 -23.61 12.50
N ALA A 222 13.04 -23.10 13.15
CA ALA A 222 11.72 -22.93 12.53
C ALA A 222 11.77 -22.00 11.31
N ALA A 223 12.51 -20.88 11.40
CA ALA A 223 12.72 -19.96 10.30
C ALA A 223 13.49 -20.62 9.16
N GLY A 224 14.49 -21.45 9.47
CA GLY A 224 15.24 -22.24 8.51
C GLY A 224 14.38 -23.29 7.79
N ARG A 225 13.48 -23.97 8.48
CA ARG A 225 12.53 -24.91 7.86
C ARG A 225 11.59 -24.18 6.90
N GLN A 226 11.04 -23.05 7.32
CA GLN A 226 10.16 -22.22 6.46
C GLN A 226 10.91 -21.72 5.23
N ALA A 227 12.13 -21.20 5.40
CA ALA A 227 12.96 -20.71 4.31
C ALA A 227 13.30 -21.82 3.30
N ARG A 228 13.62 -23.03 3.75
CA ARG A 228 13.86 -24.20 2.88
C ARG A 228 12.61 -24.57 2.08
N GLY A 229 11.42 -24.55 2.69
CA GLY A 229 10.16 -24.79 1.99
C GLY A 229 9.92 -23.76 0.88
N ARG A 230 10.17 -22.48 1.15
CA ARG A 230 10.03 -21.41 0.17
C ARG A 230 11.05 -21.52 -0.97
N LEU A 231 12.30 -21.90 -0.66
CA LEU A 231 13.34 -22.13 -1.64
C LEU A 231 12.95 -23.30 -2.56
N ALA A 232 12.50 -24.44 -1.99
CA ALA A 232 12.02 -25.59 -2.74
C ALA A 232 10.82 -25.24 -3.63
N TRP A 233 9.92 -24.37 -3.16
CA TRP A 233 8.82 -23.85 -3.97
C TRP A 233 9.32 -23.05 -5.18
N LEU A 234 10.29 -22.16 -5.02
CA LEU A 234 10.89 -21.42 -6.13
C LEU A 234 11.58 -22.36 -7.14
N ASP A 235 12.23 -23.42 -6.67
CA ASP A 235 12.85 -24.41 -7.55
C ASP A 235 11.84 -25.10 -8.48
N ILE A 236 10.58 -25.21 -8.04
CA ILE A 236 9.49 -25.84 -8.82
C ILE A 236 8.75 -24.81 -9.68
N SER A 237 8.52 -23.62 -9.14
CA SER A 237 7.58 -22.65 -9.73
C SER A 237 8.22 -21.62 -10.66
N LEU A 238 9.55 -21.42 -10.60
CA LEU A 238 10.22 -20.44 -11.44
C LEU A 238 10.32 -20.91 -12.90
N PRO A 239 9.76 -20.16 -13.89
CA PRO A 239 9.71 -20.57 -15.29
C PRO A 239 11.09 -20.83 -15.89
N GLN A 240 12.09 -20.04 -15.53
CA GLN A 240 13.45 -20.14 -16.07
C GLN A 240 14.21 -21.41 -15.64
N ARG A 241 13.74 -22.11 -14.61
CA ARG A 241 14.39 -23.33 -14.12
C ARG A 241 14.04 -24.59 -14.91
N GLY A 242 12.95 -24.56 -15.67
CA GLY A 242 12.57 -25.56 -16.66
C GLY A 242 12.18 -26.95 -16.11
N VAL A 243 11.55 -27.75 -16.97
CA VAL A 243 10.95 -29.05 -16.64
C VAL A 243 12.00 -30.10 -16.24
N LYS A 244 13.23 -29.99 -16.72
CA LYS A 244 14.29 -31.01 -16.44
C LYS A 244 14.68 -31.07 -14.96
N ARG A 245 14.54 -29.96 -14.21
CA ARG A 245 14.78 -29.94 -12.75
C ARG A 245 13.63 -30.48 -11.93
N LEU A 246 12.41 -30.47 -12.46
CA LEU A 246 11.23 -30.98 -11.74
C LEU A 246 11.39 -32.47 -11.39
N THR A 247 11.91 -33.29 -12.30
CA THR A 247 12.12 -34.72 -12.06
C THR A 247 13.08 -35.03 -10.93
N ASP A 248 14.05 -34.15 -10.70
CA ASP A 248 15.04 -34.31 -9.63
C ASP A 248 14.59 -33.62 -8.35
N THR A 249 13.94 -32.45 -8.46
CA THR A 249 13.51 -31.62 -7.35
C THR A 249 12.32 -32.20 -6.61
N ILE A 250 11.31 -32.71 -7.30
CA ILE A 250 10.10 -33.29 -6.70
C ILE A 250 10.41 -34.43 -5.71
N PRO A 251 11.20 -35.44 -6.06
CA PRO A 251 11.58 -36.52 -5.13
C PRO A 251 12.39 -35.98 -3.92
N ALA A 252 13.28 -35.00 -4.15
CA ALA A 252 14.06 -34.39 -3.08
C ALA A 252 13.17 -33.64 -2.10
N VAL A 253 12.23 -32.81 -2.59
CA VAL A 253 11.25 -32.08 -1.79
C VAL A 253 10.35 -33.04 -1.00
N PHE A 254 9.86 -34.10 -1.64
CA PHE A 254 9.06 -35.14 -0.98
C PHE A 254 9.81 -35.79 0.20
N ARG A 255 11.09 -36.07 0.01
CA ARG A 255 11.95 -36.66 1.07
C ARG A 255 12.10 -35.70 2.26
N LEU A 256 12.35 -34.43 1.98
CA LEU A 256 12.47 -33.39 3.00
C LEU A 256 11.15 -33.17 3.77
N LEU A 257 10.00 -33.23 3.08
CA LEU A 257 8.68 -33.18 3.68
C LEU A 257 8.42 -34.38 4.60
N THR A 258 8.77 -35.59 4.14
CA THR A 258 8.60 -36.84 4.90
C THR A 258 9.45 -36.81 6.16
N ASN A 259 10.65 -36.25 6.09
CA ASN A 259 11.56 -36.12 7.23
C ASN A 259 11.23 -34.92 8.13
N LYS A 260 10.18 -34.16 7.86
CA LYS A 260 9.82 -32.90 8.56
C LYS A 260 10.94 -31.83 8.57
N GLU A 261 11.85 -31.90 7.62
CA GLU A 261 12.96 -30.96 7.50
C GLU A 261 12.54 -29.64 6.82
N LEU A 262 11.38 -29.64 6.14
CA LEU A 262 10.78 -28.45 5.59
C LEU A 262 9.27 -28.40 5.79
N SER A 263 8.74 -27.20 5.83
CA SER A 263 7.32 -26.90 5.87
C SER A 263 6.96 -26.16 4.58
N LEU A 264 6.11 -26.75 3.75
CA LEU A 264 5.54 -26.02 2.62
C LEU A 264 4.40 -25.15 3.14
N PRO A 265 4.28 -23.92 2.63
CA PRO A 265 3.06 -23.16 2.82
C PRO A 265 1.90 -23.97 2.22
N SER A 266 0.71 -23.86 2.79
CA SER A 266 -0.49 -24.46 2.20
C SER A 266 -0.61 -23.95 0.76
N PHE A 267 -0.67 -24.83 -0.21
CA PHE A 267 -0.83 -24.46 -1.60
C PHE A 267 -2.08 -25.11 -2.18
N SER A 268 -2.79 -24.38 -3.03
CA SER A 268 -3.88 -24.94 -3.80
C SER A 268 -3.29 -25.60 -5.06
N VAL A 269 -3.72 -26.82 -5.32
CA VAL A 269 -3.36 -27.54 -6.56
C VAL A 269 -4.11 -26.96 -7.78
N THR A 270 -5.16 -26.19 -7.53
CA THR A 270 -5.88 -25.44 -8.55
C THR A 270 -5.16 -24.12 -8.80
N SER A 271 -4.19 -24.11 -9.72
CA SER A 271 -3.65 -22.86 -10.23
C SER A 271 -4.75 -22.14 -11.01
N ALA A 272 -4.91 -20.84 -10.76
CA ALA A 272 -5.76 -19.99 -11.60
C ALA A 272 -5.09 -19.63 -12.95
N LEU A 273 -4.07 -20.37 -13.35
CA LEU A 273 -3.50 -20.25 -14.69
C LEU A 273 -4.51 -20.86 -15.67
N PRO A 274 -4.88 -20.12 -16.74
CA PRO A 274 -5.62 -20.72 -17.82
C PRO A 274 -4.81 -21.90 -18.34
N SER A 275 -5.38 -23.09 -18.30
CA SER A 275 -4.77 -24.25 -18.93
C SER A 275 -4.58 -23.92 -20.40
N ILE A 276 -3.33 -23.79 -20.82
CA ILE A 276 -2.99 -23.77 -22.23
C ILE A 276 -3.20 -25.23 -22.68
N MET A 277 -4.40 -25.50 -23.18
CA MET A 277 -4.63 -26.66 -24.06
C MET A 277 -4.34 -26.24 -25.48
#